data_0f3d6db69a7909021f50b71ed06aa930
#
_entry.id   0f3d6db69a7909021f50b71ed06aa930
#
_cell.length_a   1.000
_cell.length_b   1.000
_cell.length_c   1.000
_cell.angle_alpha   90.00
_cell.angle_beta   90.00
_cell.angle_gamma   90.00
#
_symmetry.space_group_name_H-M   'P 1'
#
loop_
_entity.id
_entity.type
_entity.pdbx_description
1 polymer ?
#
loop_
_entity_poly.entity_id
_entity_poly.type
_entity_poly.pdbx_seq_one_letter_code
_entity_poly.pdbx_strand_id
1 'polypeptide(L)'
;MFAGPIIARELVTTPRPWRYYLWRASFSCALFILLWTAWQSIIGWQDVRELGVLARFGGVLYVMFALLQLTLMLFFAPLSTAAAVAYEKDRRTFNLLLMTSLSDTEIVVGKLVAGLLNILIILGASVGLLSLCALLGGISLGQVANLFAVTAASGVAGGAMGLLIALWRDRTFQSISLTILMVVFSVAGVELFAVAFPTLEFMGVPLKEVLNPYRAMIALLYPRADQITGVVRASSLVYIGVRLTFAALIVAFGTWKLRTWNPGRSEPREQGDEAEVEVEVVETKVEVRRSQEYAELPVAVGAAATATATMAPVARGGQPMPRSGHGHDGS
;
A
#
# COMPACT_ATOMS: atom_id res chain seq x y z
N MET A 1 -23.65 0.03 7.80
CA MET A 1 -22.70 -1.09 7.74
C MET A 1 -21.52 -0.59 6.91
N PHE A 2 -20.53 0.01 7.59
CA PHE A 2 -19.44 0.72 6.94
C PHE A 2 -18.38 -0.29 6.47
N ALA A 3 -18.02 -0.25 5.19
CA ALA A 3 -16.89 -0.95 4.56
C ALA A 3 -16.92 -2.51 4.51
N GLY A 4 -18.05 -3.17 4.86
CA GLY A 4 -18.14 -4.63 4.92
C GLY A 4 -17.75 -5.41 3.66
N PRO A 5 -18.26 -5.09 2.47
CA PRO A 5 -18.04 -5.93 1.29
C PRO A 5 -16.62 -5.82 0.72
N ILE A 6 -15.99 -4.65 0.78
CA ILE A 6 -14.61 -4.46 0.29
C ILE A 6 -13.62 -5.16 1.22
N ILE A 7 -13.75 -4.98 2.53
CA ILE A 7 -12.87 -5.62 3.51
C ILE A 7 -13.03 -7.13 3.46
N ALA A 8 -14.26 -7.65 3.39
CA ALA A 8 -14.51 -9.08 3.28
C ALA A 8 -13.91 -9.66 1.99
N ARG A 9 -14.05 -8.96 0.86
CA ARG A 9 -13.45 -9.34 -0.41
C ARG A 9 -11.93 -9.34 -0.32
N GLU A 10 -11.33 -8.28 0.20
CA GLU A 10 -9.87 -8.16 0.32
C GLU A 10 -9.30 -9.21 1.27
N LEU A 11 -9.98 -9.52 2.38
CA LEU A 11 -9.58 -10.59 3.30
C LEU A 11 -9.60 -11.98 2.64
N VAL A 12 -10.56 -12.23 1.74
CA VAL A 12 -10.71 -13.53 1.07
C VAL A 12 -9.87 -13.62 -0.20
N THR A 13 -9.77 -12.52 -0.96
CA THR A 13 -9.09 -12.48 -2.26
C THR A 13 -7.63 -12.07 -2.19
N THR A 14 -7.17 -11.55 -1.04
CA THR A 14 -5.73 -11.31 -0.88
C THR A 14 -5.04 -12.66 -1.08
N PRO A 15 -4.40 -12.89 -2.25
CA PRO A 15 -3.68 -14.12 -2.46
C PRO A 15 -2.66 -14.22 -1.35
N ARG A 16 -2.58 -15.37 -0.71
CA ARG A 16 -1.57 -15.63 0.34
C ARG A 16 -0.29 -16.15 -0.35
N PRO A 17 0.44 -15.36 -1.16
CA PRO A 17 1.67 -15.83 -1.73
C PRO A 17 2.63 -16.09 -0.58
N TRP A 18 3.42 -17.12 -0.69
CA TRP A 18 4.47 -17.49 0.25
C TRP A 18 5.35 -16.29 0.67
N ARG A 19 5.45 -15.26 -0.17
CA ARG A 19 6.11 -13.98 0.09
C ARG A 19 5.62 -13.27 1.36
N TYR A 20 4.34 -13.36 1.70
CA TYR A 20 3.80 -12.79 2.94
C TYR A 20 4.35 -13.47 4.18
N TYR A 21 4.47 -14.80 4.13
CA TYR A 21 5.07 -15.56 5.23
C TYR A 21 6.56 -15.25 5.36
N LEU A 22 7.26 -15.05 4.24
CA LEU A 22 8.65 -14.61 4.26
C LEU A 22 8.83 -13.23 4.89
N TRP A 23 8.00 -12.25 4.54
CA TRP A 23 8.07 -10.92 5.15
C TRP A 23 7.84 -10.97 6.66
N ARG A 24 6.85 -11.74 7.12
CA ARG A 24 6.59 -11.94 8.55
C ARG A 24 7.75 -12.66 9.24
N ALA A 25 8.23 -13.73 8.63
CA ALA A 25 9.38 -14.49 9.15
C ALA A 25 10.65 -13.63 9.18
N SER A 26 10.92 -12.85 8.12
CA SER A 26 12.04 -11.91 8.05
C SER A 26 11.97 -10.85 9.15
N PHE A 27 10.80 -10.26 9.38
CA PHE A 27 10.59 -9.29 10.46
C PHE A 27 10.85 -9.93 11.83
N SER A 28 10.25 -11.09 12.10
CA SER A 28 10.47 -11.81 13.36
C SER A 28 11.94 -12.21 13.53
N CYS A 29 12.59 -12.68 12.46
CA CYS A 29 14.02 -13.02 12.47
C CYS A 29 14.89 -11.79 12.78
N ALA A 30 14.59 -10.64 12.18
CA ALA A 30 15.28 -9.38 12.46
C ALA A 30 15.15 -8.97 13.93
N LEU A 31 13.96 -9.14 14.53
CA LEU A 31 13.77 -8.88 15.96
C LEU A 31 14.56 -9.86 16.84
N PHE A 32 14.63 -11.14 16.47
CA PHE A 32 15.46 -12.12 17.20
C PHE A 32 16.97 -11.85 17.06
N ILE A 33 17.42 -11.45 15.88
CA ILE A 33 18.81 -11.04 15.67
C ILE A 33 19.15 -9.83 16.55
N LEU A 34 18.24 -8.85 16.62
CA LEU A 34 18.42 -7.67 17.45
C LEU A 34 18.42 -8.03 18.94
N LEU A 35 17.54 -8.96 19.37
CA LEU A 35 17.55 -9.50 20.73
C LEU A 35 18.90 -10.18 21.04
N TRP A 36 19.37 -11.03 20.13
CA TRP A 36 20.63 -11.75 20.29
C TRP A 36 21.83 -10.79 20.36
N THR A 37 21.89 -9.81 19.47
CA THR A 37 22.99 -8.81 19.47
C THR A 37 22.97 -7.94 20.72
N ALA A 38 21.78 -7.53 21.18
CA ALA A 38 21.64 -6.80 22.43
C ALA A 38 22.06 -7.65 23.66
N TRP A 39 21.71 -8.94 23.66
CA TRP A 39 22.15 -9.87 24.70
C TRP A 39 23.66 -9.94 24.76
N GLN A 40 24.31 -10.17 23.63
CA GLN A 40 25.75 -10.26 23.55
C GLN A 40 26.49 -8.97 23.95
N SER A 41 25.90 -7.80 23.65
CA SER A 41 26.51 -6.51 23.98
C SER A 41 26.35 -6.09 25.45
N ILE A 42 25.27 -6.53 26.12
CA ILE A 42 24.94 -6.08 27.49
C ILE A 42 25.32 -7.12 28.53
N ILE A 43 25.01 -8.40 28.27
CA ILE A 43 25.20 -9.50 29.22
C ILE A 43 26.42 -10.35 28.81
N GLY A 44 26.56 -10.64 27.52
CA GLY A 44 27.60 -11.50 26.99
C GLY A 44 27.50 -12.93 27.57
N TRP A 45 28.64 -13.46 28.04
CA TRP A 45 28.77 -14.79 28.63
C TRP A 45 28.87 -14.75 30.17
N GLN A 46 28.46 -13.63 30.79
CA GLN A 46 28.52 -13.49 32.25
C GLN A 46 27.32 -14.18 32.90
N ASP A 47 27.54 -14.77 34.08
CA ASP A 47 26.44 -15.34 34.88
C ASP A 47 25.51 -14.24 35.37
N VAL A 48 24.28 -14.25 34.90
CA VAL A 48 23.24 -13.30 35.31
C VAL A 48 22.68 -13.72 36.68
N ARG A 49 23.29 -13.21 37.75
CA ARG A 49 22.83 -13.48 39.12
C ARG A 49 21.94 -12.39 39.70
N GLU A 50 21.95 -11.21 39.09
CA GLU A 50 21.21 -10.06 39.58
C GLU A 50 19.98 -9.77 38.73
N LEU A 51 18.79 -9.76 39.34
CA LEU A 51 17.51 -9.39 38.69
C LEU A 51 17.56 -7.98 38.09
N GLY A 52 18.35 -7.07 38.68
CA GLY A 52 18.51 -5.70 38.18
C GLY A 52 19.18 -5.61 36.81
N VAL A 53 20.13 -6.49 36.51
CA VAL A 53 20.78 -6.58 35.17
C VAL A 53 19.76 -7.03 34.12
N LEU A 54 18.92 -8.00 34.46
CA LEU A 54 17.89 -8.53 33.57
C LEU A 54 16.80 -7.49 33.29
N ALA A 55 16.36 -6.75 34.30
CA ALA A 55 15.39 -5.66 34.13
C ALA A 55 15.94 -4.52 33.28
N ARG A 56 17.22 -4.15 33.46
CA ARG A 56 17.89 -3.15 32.62
C ARG A 56 18.01 -3.59 31.18
N PHE A 57 18.35 -4.86 30.95
CA PHE A 57 18.39 -5.47 29.61
C PHE A 57 17.01 -5.40 28.93
N GLY A 58 15.93 -5.81 29.64
CA GLY A 58 14.56 -5.71 29.15
C GLY A 58 14.17 -4.28 28.76
N GLY A 59 14.58 -3.29 29.59
CA GLY A 59 14.34 -1.87 29.29
C GLY A 59 15.03 -1.38 28.02
N VAL A 60 16.29 -1.74 27.81
CA VAL A 60 17.04 -1.38 26.59
C VAL A 60 16.42 -2.03 25.35
N LEU A 61 16.10 -3.31 25.43
CA LEU A 61 15.40 -4.03 24.34
C LEU A 61 14.07 -3.36 23.98
N TYR A 62 13.29 -2.99 24.99
CA TYR A 62 12.01 -2.32 24.78
C TYR A 62 12.16 -1.02 23.99
N VAL A 63 13.15 -0.19 24.36
CA VAL A 63 13.46 1.06 23.64
C VAL A 63 13.86 0.79 22.20
N MET A 64 14.76 -0.17 21.97
CA MET A 64 15.23 -0.51 20.63
C MET A 64 14.07 -1.03 19.74
N PHE A 65 13.25 -1.93 20.27
CA PHE A 65 12.09 -2.46 19.56
C PHE A 65 11.03 -1.39 19.30
N ALA A 66 10.77 -0.52 20.27
CA ALA A 66 9.81 0.57 20.12
C ALA A 66 10.18 1.52 18.98
N LEU A 67 11.45 1.95 18.91
CA LEU A 67 11.93 2.84 17.86
C LEU A 67 11.97 2.15 16.48
N LEU A 68 12.43 0.90 16.43
CA LEU A 68 12.43 0.11 15.20
C LEU A 68 11.01 -0.06 14.67
N GLN A 69 10.08 -0.49 15.53
CA GLN A 69 8.69 -0.73 15.18
C GLN A 69 7.99 0.55 14.70
N LEU A 70 8.21 1.68 15.39
CA LEU A 70 7.69 2.98 15.00
C LEU A 70 8.22 3.39 13.62
N THR A 71 9.53 3.25 13.40
CA THR A 71 10.16 3.58 12.11
C THR A 71 9.58 2.74 10.98
N LEU A 72 9.49 1.43 11.17
CA LEU A 72 8.91 0.54 10.18
C LEU A 72 7.45 0.93 9.88
N MET A 73 6.65 1.18 10.92
CA MET A 73 5.25 1.57 10.73
C MET A 73 5.12 2.90 10.01
N LEU A 74 5.96 3.88 10.33
CA LEU A 74 5.92 5.21 9.75
C LEU A 74 6.24 5.21 8.24
N PHE A 75 7.10 4.31 7.78
CA PHE A 75 7.45 4.19 6.36
C PHE A 75 6.55 3.21 5.61
N PHE A 76 6.32 2.02 6.17
CA PHE A 76 5.59 0.98 5.44
C PHE A 76 4.07 1.21 5.39
N ALA A 77 3.47 1.84 6.41
CA ALA A 77 2.02 2.09 6.40
C ALA A 77 1.60 3.03 5.25
N PRO A 78 2.20 4.23 5.09
CA PRO A 78 1.86 5.09 3.96
C PRO A 78 2.23 4.48 2.61
N LEU A 79 3.34 3.73 2.56
CA LEU A 79 3.80 3.10 1.32
C LEU A 79 2.85 2.00 0.85
N SER A 80 2.36 1.15 1.76
CA SER A 80 1.44 0.06 1.42
C SER A 80 0.08 0.58 0.97
N THR A 81 -0.45 1.61 1.64
CA THR A 81 -1.73 2.22 1.26
C THR A 81 -1.62 2.97 -0.07
N ALA A 82 -0.53 3.70 -0.31
CA ALA A 82 -0.26 4.35 -1.58
C ALA A 82 -0.11 3.34 -2.71
N ALA A 83 0.67 2.28 -2.51
CA ALA A 83 0.89 1.23 -3.51
C ALA A 83 -0.40 0.49 -3.88
N ALA A 84 -1.27 0.19 -2.88
CA ALA A 84 -2.52 -0.51 -3.11
C ALA A 84 -3.44 0.24 -4.09
N VAL A 85 -3.56 1.57 -3.96
CA VAL A 85 -4.39 2.39 -4.85
C VAL A 85 -3.68 2.67 -6.18
N ALA A 86 -2.41 3.03 -6.14
CA ALA A 86 -1.64 3.36 -7.34
C ALA A 86 -1.59 2.18 -8.32
N TYR A 87 -1.40 0.96 -7.80
CA TYR A 87 -1.40 -0.26 -8.62
C TYR A 87 -2.74 -0.55 -9.31
N GLU A 88 -3.87 -0.24 -8.67
CA GLU A 88 -5.19 -0.36 -9.29
C GLU A 88 -5.43 0.70 -10.36
N LYS A 89 -4.90 1.93 -10.15
CA LYS A 89 -4.94 2.98 -11.18
C LYS A 89 -4.14 2.59 -12.42
N ASP A 90 -2.93 2.05 -12.25
CA ASP A 90 -2.10 1.59 -13.38
C ASP A 90 -2.77 0.47 -14.16
N ARG A 91 -3.49 -0.43 -13.47
CA ARG A 91 -4.29 -1.50 -14.10
C ARG A 91 -5.64 -1.05 -14.64
N ARG A 92 -5.99 0.21 -14.47
CA ARG A 92 -7.30 0.78 -14.83
C ARG A 92 -8.50 0.11 -14.13
N THR A 93 -8.27 -0.72 -13.12
CA THR A 93 -9.32 -1.39 -12.33
C THR A 93 -10.00 -0.45 -11.35
N PHE A 94 -9.33 0.63 -10.96
CA PHE A 94 -9.86 1.64 -10.05
C PHE A 94 -11.11 2.34 -10.63
N ASN A 95 -11.14 2.59 -11.95
CA ASN A 95 -12.30 3.18 -12.62
C ASN A 95 -13.52 2.25 -12.57
N LEU A 96 -13.32 0.93 -12.69
CA LEU A 96 -14.40 -0.04 -12.57
C LEU A 96 -14.98 -0.03 -11.14
N LEU A 97 -14.13 0.19 -10.12
CA LEU A 97 -14.58 0.32 -8.74
C LEU A 97 -15.46 1.56 -8.54
N LEU A 98 -15.11 2.68 -9.19
CA LEU A 98 -15.90 3.92 -9.14
C LEU A 98 -17.26 3.83 -9.85
N MET A 99 -17.44 2.87 -10.76
CA MET A 99 -18.72 2.59 -11.44
C MET A 99 -19.65 1.68 -10.61
N THR A 100 -19.18 1.12 -9.51
CA THR A 100 -20.04 0.32 -8.62
C THR A 100 -20.93 1.21 -7.77
N SER A 101 -21.99 0.63 -7.19
CA SER A 101 -22.93 1.33 -6.30
C SER A 101 -22.36 1.63 -4.91
N LEU A 102 -21.03 1.51 -4.72
CA LEU A 102 -20.37 1.79 -3.45
C LEU A 102 -20.27 3.30 -3.20
N SER A 103 -20.42 3.69 -1.94
CA SER A 103 -20.21 5.07 -1.53
C SER A 103 -18.72 5.44 -1.56
N ASP A 104 -18.41 6.70 -1.83
CA ASP A 104 -17.03 7.20 -1.88
C ASP A 104 -16.28 6.97 -0.57
N THR A 105 -16.98 7.07 0.56
CA THR A 105 -16.44 6.76 1.89
C THR A 105 -16.10 5.28 2.05
N GLU A 106 -16.94 4.37 1.55
CA GLU A 106 -16.66 2.93 1.59
C GLU A 106 -15.44 2.56 0.77
N ILE A 107 -15.25 3.19 -0.37
CA ILE A 107 -14.07 2.99 -1.22
C ILE A 107 -12.82 3.47 -0.51
N VAL A 108 -12.79 4.70 -0.02
CA VAL A 108 -11.61 5.31 0.61
C VAL A 108 -11.24 4.60 1.91
N VAL A 109 -12.21 4.39 2.80
CA VAL A 109 -11.98 3.68 4.08
C VAL A 109 -11.63 2.22 3.84
N GLY A 110 -12.33 1.55 2.92
CA GLY A 110 -12.04 0.16 2.56
C GLY A 110 -10.60 -0.02 2.08
N LYS A 111 -10.12 0.88 1.22
CA LYS A 111 -8.73 0.86 0.71
C LYS A 111 -7.70 1.19 1.79
N LEU A 112 -8.01 2.14 2.67
CA LEU A 112 -7.16 2.45 3.82
C LEU A 112 -6.99 1.22 4.71
N VAL A 113 -8.09 0.59 5.11
CA VAL A 113 -8.07 -0.59 5.99
C VAL A 113 -7.35 -1.75 5.30
N ALA A 114 -7.65 -2.03 4.04
CA ALA A 114 -7.00 -3.09 3.27
C ALA A 114 -5.48 -2.89 3.17
N GLY A 115 -5.02 -1.66 2.89
CA GLY A 115 -3.60 -1.33 2.84
C GLY A 115 -2.90 -1.44 4.19
N LEU A 116 -3.58 -1.09 5.28
CA LEU A 116 -3.03 -1.17 6.64
C LEU A 116 -3.05 -2.58 7.22
N LEU A 117 -3.99 -3.44 6.79
CA LEU A 117 -4.22 -4.75 7.40
C LEU A 117 -2.94 -5.60 7.49
N ASN A 118 -2.18 -5.67 6.39
CA ASN A 118 -0.95 -6.45 6.36
C ASN A 118 0.09 -5.96 7.36
N ILE A 119 0.20 -4.64 7.52
CA ILE A 119 1.17 -4.02 8.41
C ILE A 119 0.72 -4.18 9.86
N LEU A 120 -0.58 -4.07 10.12
CA LEU A 120 -1.15 -4.35 11.44
C LEU A 120 -0.92 -5.79 11.88
N ILE A 121 -0.95 -6.76 10.96
CA ILE A 121 -0.64 -8.16 11.24
C ILE A 121 0.85 -8.32 11.61
N ILE A 122 1.75 -7.63 10.90
CA ILE A 122 3.19 -7.63 11.21
C ILE A 122 3.43 -6.96 12.57
N LEU A 123 2.75 -5.84 12.82
CA LEU A 123 2.77 -5.16 14.11
C LEU A 123 2.31 -6.10 15.25
N GLY A 124 1.22 -6.86 15.02
CA GLY A 124 0.72 -7.85 15.97
C GLY A 124 1.72 -8.97 16.27
N ALA A 125 2.56 -9.35 15.31
CA ALA A 125 3.58 -10.38 15.53
C ALA A 125 4.66 -9.94 16.55
N SER A 126 4.90 -8.64 16.72
CA SER A 126 5.86 -8.11 17.72
C SER A 126 5.32 -8.14 19.16
N VAL A 127 4.00 -8.34 19.34
CA VAL A 127 3.37 -8.36 20.69
C VAL A 127 4.02 -9.41 21.58
N GLY A 128 4.24 -10.63 21.06
CA GLY A 128 4.85 -11.71 21.82
C GLY A 128 6.25 -11.34 22.34
N LEU A 129 7.06 -10.72 21.50
CA LEU A 129 8.42 -10.34 21.86
C LEU A 129 8.46 -9.18 22.86
N LEU A 130 7.59 -8.18 22.69
CA LEU A 130 7.47 -7.07 23.63
C LEU A 130 6.87 -7.50 24.96
N SER A 131 5.97 -8.49 24.97
CA SER A 131 5.48 -9.10 26.19
C SER A 131 6.59 -9.86 26.94
N LEU A 132 7.50 -10.50 26.22
CA LEU A 132 8.69 -11.11 26.81
C LEU A 132 9.58 -10.04 27.50
N CYS A 133 9.77 -8.87 26.88
CA CYS A 133 10.49 -7.78 27.53
C CYS A 133 9.82 -7.34 28.84
N ALA A 134 8.49 -7.33 28.92
CA ALA A 134 7.77 -7.03 30.14
C ALA A 134 7.97 -8.12 31.22
N LEU A 135 8.08 -9.40 30.82
CA LEU A 135 8.37 -10.51 31.74
C LEU A 135 9.80 -10.47 32.29
N LEU A 136 10.76 -9.92 31.56
CA LEU A 136 12.12 -9.70 32.05
C LEU A 136 12.21 -8.64 33.17
N GLY A 137 11.15 -7.87 33.36
CA GLY A 137 11.03 -6.85 34.39
C GLY A 137 11.39 -5.45 33.90
N GLY A 138 10.98 -4.46 34.68
CA GLY A 138 11.25 -3.04 34.37
C GLY A 138 10.23 -2.36 33.47
N ILE A 139 9.30 -3.10 32.85
CA ILE A 139 8.30 -2.57 31.92
C ILE A 139 6.92 -3.09 32.30
N SER A 140 5.92 -2.20 32.33
CA SER A 140 4.54 -2.57 32.57
C SER A 140 3.81 -2.95 31.26
N LEU A 141 2.82 -3.84 31.33
CA LEU A 141 1.96 -4.15 30.19
C LEU A 141 1.22 -2.92 29.67
N GLY A 142 0.92 -1.95 30.53
CA GLY A 142 0.33 -0.67 30.14
C GLY A 142 1.25 0.17 29.24
N GLN A 143 2.56 0.14 29.48
CA GLN A 143 3.55 0.81 28.61
C GLN A 143 3.61 0.11 27.25
N VAL A 144 3.58 -1.22 27.22
CA VAL A 144 3.51 -1.98 25.95
C VAL A 144 2.24 -1.63 25.17
N ALA A 145 1.08 -1.60 25.84
CA ALA A 145 -0.18 -1.21 25.20
C ALA A 145 -0.14 0.21 24.62
N ASN A 146 0.39 1.18 25.38
CA ASN A 146 0.55 2.55 24.91
C ASN A 146 1.51 2.66 23.70
N LEU A 147 2.60 1.89 23.70
CA LEU A 147 3.50 1.80 22.55
C LEU A 147 2.77 1.36 21.29
N PHE A 148 1.99 0.29 21.38
CA PHE A 148 1.18 -0.20 20.25
C PHE A 148 0.15 0.85 19.80
N ALA A 149 -0.51 1.53 20.73
CA ALA A 149 -1.49 2.56 20.41
C ALA A 149 -0.86 3.76 19.70
N VAL A 150 0.29 4.27 20.16
CA VAL A 150 1.05 5.35 19.53
C VAL A 150 1.53 4.93 18.13
N THR A 151 2.07 3.73 18.00
CA THR A 151 2.56 3.20 16.73
C THR A 151 1.43 2.99 15.73
N ALA A 152 0.29 2.40 16.16
CA ALA A 152 -0.87 2.20 15.32
C ALA A 152 -1.49 3.53 14.86
N ALA A 153 -1.63 4.52 15.76
CA ALA A 153 -2.14 5.84 15.40
C ALA A 153 -1.24 6.56 14.40
N SER A 154 0.09 6.43 14.56
CA SER A 154 1.08 6.95 13.61
C SER A 154 0.94 6.28 12.24
N GLY A 155 0.73 4.96 12.21
CA GLY A 155 0.53 4.20 10.99
C GLY A 155 -0.77 4.54 10.28
N VAL A 156 -1.87 4.71 11.02
CA VAL A 156 -3.17 5.12 10.43
C VAL A 156 -3.06 6.51 9.81
N ALA A 157 -2.44 7.46 10.51
CA ALA A 157 -2.24 8.81 9.99
C ALA A 157 -1.32 8.83 8.76
N GLY A 158 -0.22 8.08 8.80
CA GLY A 158 0.69 7.91 7.66
C GLY A 158 -0.01 7.23 6.48
N GLY A 159 -0.77 6.16 6.75
CA GLY A 159 -1.54 5.44 5.74
C GLY A 159 -2.60 6.31 5.07
N ALA A 160 -3.33 7.12 5.84
CA ALA A 160 -4.28 8.10 5.29
C ALA A 160 -3.60 9.10 4.35
N MET A 161 -2.40 9.57 4.72
CA MET A 161 -1.60 10.46 3.88
C MET A 161 -1.14 9.78 2.58
N GLY A 162 -0.61 8.55 2.66
CA GLY A 162 -0.21 7.78 1.49
C GLY A 162 -1.38 7.53 0.54
N LEU A 163 -2.54 7.17 1.11
CA LEU A 163 -3.78 7.01 0.35
C LEU A 163 -4.18 8.30 -0.39
N LEU A 164 -4.17 9.44 0.30
CA LEU A 164 -4.52 10.75 -0.29
C LEU A 164 -3.62 11.07 -1.48
N ILE A 165 -2.31 10.87 -1.34
CA ILE A 165 -1.33 11.10 -2.40
C ILE A 165 -1.60 10.19 -3.60
N ALA A 166 -1.93 8.92 -3.36
CA ALA A 166 -2.24 7.96 -4.42
C ALA A 166 -3.58 8.26 -5.12
N LEU A 167 -4.56 8.82 -4.41
CA LEU A 167 -5.80 9.30 -5.04
C LEU A 167 -5.57 10.51 -5.94
N TRP A 168 -4.60 11.37 -5.58
CA TRP A 168 -4.29 12.58 -6.35
C TRP A 168 -3.39 12.29 -7.56
N ARG A 169 -2.41 11.36 -7.47
CA ARG A 169 -1.47 11.05 -8.55
C ARG A 169 -1.93 9.85 -9.38
N ASP A 170 -1.63 9.89 -10.69
CA ASP A 170 -2.06 8.85 -11.62
C ASP A 170 -1.02 7.74 -11.83
N ARG A 171 0.27 8.03 -11.60
CA ARG A 171 1.35 7.06 -11.82
C ARG A 171 1.88 6.50 -10.52
N THR A 172 2.03 5.18 -10.43
CA THR A 172 2.52 4.45 -9.24
C THR A 172 3.87 4.99 -8.76
N PHE A 173 4.84 5.19 -9.64
CA PHE A 173 6.15 5.70 -9.26
C PHE A 173 6.07 7.08 -8.60
N GLN A 174 5.27 8.00 -9.15
CA GLN A 174 5.09 9.34 -8.59
C GLN A 174 4.40 9.31 -7.22
N SER A 175 3.38 8.45 -7.07
CA SER A 175 2.66 8.27 -5.79
C SER A 175 3.59 7.78 -4.69
N ILE A 176 4.39 6.75 -4.98
CA ILE A 176 5.31 6.14 -4.02
C ILE A 176 6.42 7.13 -3.64
N SER A 177 7.07 7.76 -4.64
CA SER A 177 8.15 8.71 -4.40
C SER A 177 7.69 9.93 -3.61
N LEU A 178 6.51 10.48 -3.96
CA LEU A 178 5.94 11.61 -3.23
C LEU A 178 5.53 11.23 -1.80
N THR A 179 5.03 10.02 -1.60
CA THR A 179 4.67 9.52 -0.27
C THR A 179 5.90 9.42 0.63
N ILE A 180 7.01 8.85 0.14
CA ILE A 180 8.27 8.78 0.89
C ILE A 180 8.77 10.19 1.21
N LEU A 181 8.80 11.09 0.22
CA LEU A 181 9.23 12.47 0.40
C LEU A 181 8.37 13.17 1.47
N MET A 182 7.05 12.97 1.43
CA MET A 182 6.12 13.59 2.37
C MET A 182 6.28 13.06 3.80
N VAL A 183 6.56 11.77 3.97
CA VAL A 183 6.88 11.18 5.28
C VAL A 183 8.15 11.79 5.85
N VAL A 184 9.23 11.84 5.07
CA VAL A 184 10.51 12.44 5.50
C VAL A 184 10.32 13.91 5.83
N PHE A 185 9.64 14.65 4.95
CA PHE A 185 9.39 16.08 5.15
C PHE A 185 8.49 16.36 6.34
N SER A 186 7.50 15.51 6.63
CA SER A 186 6.63 15.68 7.79
C SER A 186 7.40 15.54 9.11
N VAL A 187 8.32 14.57 9.19
CA VAL A 187 9.15 14.38 10.39
C VAL A 187 10.18 15.52 10.53
N ALA A 188 10.91 15.82 9.45
CA ALA A 188 11.93 16.86 9.45
C ALA A 188 11.33 18.25 9.63
N GLY A 189 10.20 18.54 8.98
CA GLY A 189 9.51 19.83 9.09
C GLY A 189 8.98 20.11 10.50
N VAL A 190 8.45 19.08 11.17
CA VAL A 190 8.02 19.22 12.56
C VAL A 190 9.21 19.47 13.50
N GLU A 191 10.36 18.83 13.30
CA GLU A 191 11.57 19.11 14.08
C GLU A 191 12.06 20.54 13.85
N LEU A 192 12.10 20.99 12.58
CA LEU A 192 12.49 22.36 12.26
C LEU A 192 11.55 23.39 12.89
N PHE A 193 10.24 23.13 12.81
CA PHE A 193 9.22 23.97 13.45
C PHE A 193 9.39 23.99 14.97
N ALA A 194 9.69 22.87 15.60
CA ALA A 194 9.90 22.77 17.04
C ALA A 194 11.16 23.52 17.52
N VAL A 195 12.18 23.64 16.67
CA VAL A 195 13.36 24.48 16.94
C VAL A 195 13.00 25.97 16.88
N ALA A 196 12.17 26.36 15.92
CA ALA A 196 11.74 27.75 15.77
C ALA A 196 10.79 28.21 16.90
N PHE A 197 9.95 27.29 17.41
CA PHE A 197 8.92 27.60 18.41
C PHE A 197 8.96 26.63 19.60
N PRO A 198 10.00 26.70 20.48
CA PRO A 198 10.23 25.70 21.51
C PRO A 198 9.20 25.74 22.66
N THR A 199 8.52 26.86 22.85
CA THR A 199 7.61 27.11 24.00
C THR A 199 6.14 26.84 23.71
N LEU A 200 5.81 26.44 22.46
CA LEU A 200 4.42 26.14 22.10
C LEU A 200 3.94 24.85 22.75
N GLU A 201 2.81 24.95 23.46
CA GLU A 201 2.14 23.82 24.08
C GLU A 201 0.71 23.67 23.54
N PHE A 202 0.27 22.44 23.43
CA PHE A 202 -1.10 22.08 23.08
C PHE A 202 -1.67 21.17 24.17
N MET A 203 -2.74 21.63 24.85
CA MET A 203 -3.36 20.93 25.99
C MET A 203 -2.36 20.58 27.12
N GLY A 204 -1.37 21.45 27.38
CA GLY A 204 -0.34 21.22 28.39
C GLY A 204 0.76 20.24 27.97
N VAL A 205 0.80 19.85 26.70
CA VAL A 205 1.84 18.99 26.13
C VAL A 205 2.67 19.81 25.13
N PRO A 206 4.01 19.73 25.16
CA PRO A 206 4.83 20.42 24.16
C PRO A 206 4.44 20.03 22.75
N LEU A 207 4.23 21.01 21.88
CA LEU A 207 3.74 20.78 20.52
C LEU A 207 4.63 19.82 19.72
N LYS A 208 5.92 19.81 19.99
CA LYS A 208 6.89 18.86 19.42
C LYS A 208 6.57 17.39 19.75
N GLU A 209 6.02 17.11 20.92
CA GLU A 209 5.63 15.75 21.33
C GLU A 209 4.29 15.36 20.71
N VAL A 210 3.41 16.34 20.45
CA VAL A 210 2.11 16.11 19.81
C VAL A 210 2.23 15.87 18.31
N LEU A 211 3.19 16.53 17.64
CA LEU A 211 3.30 16.47 16.18
C LEU A 211 4.34 15.45 15.69
N ASN A 212 5.44 15.23 16.42
CA ASN A 212 6.48 14.30 15.99
C ASN A 212 6.31 12.91 16.63
N PRO A 213 6.13 11.84 15.83
CA PRO A 213 5.97 10.48 16.34
C PRO A 213 7.16 10.00 17.17
N TYR A 214 8.38 10.39 16.81
CA TYR A 214 9.58 10.00 17.56
C TYR A 214 9.66 10.69 18.92
N ARG A 215 9.29 11.98 18.99
CA ARG A 215 9.25 12.73 20.25
C ARG A 215 8.18 12.18 21.19
N ALA A 216 7.00 11.88 20.65
CA ALA A 216 5.94 11.22 21.42
C ALA A 216 6.39 9.86 21.98
N MET A 217 7.08 9.07 21.15
CA MET A 217 7.64 7.79 21.59
C MET A 217 8.71 7.94 22.64
N ILE A 218 9.66 8.87 22.46
CA ILE A 218 10.71 9.16 23.46
C ILE A 218 10.11 9.63 24.78
N ALA A 219 9.09 10.49 24.75
CA ALA A 219 8.38 10.92 25.96
C ALA A 219 7.70 9.76 26.69
N LEU A 220 7.20 8.76 25.95
CA LEU A 220 6.64 7.53 26.50
C LEU A 220 7.71 6.62 27.10
N LEU A 221 8.86 6.49 26.45
CA LEU A 221 9.96 5.61 26.86
C LEU A 221 10.75 6.16 28.06
N TYR A 222 10.92 7.48 28.12
CA TYR A 222 11.67 8.19 29.15
C TYR A 222 10.79 9.26 29.81
N PRO A 223 9.83 8.86 30.66
CA PRO A 223 9.00 9.81 31.37
C PRO A 223 9.88 10.68 32.29
N ARG A 224 9.71 12.00 32.19
CA ARG A 224 10.42 12.94 33.09
C ARG A 224 9.92 12.78 34.51
N ALA A 225 10.81 12.99 35.48
CA ALA A 225 10.50 12.80 36.90
C ALA A 225 9.36 13.71 37.42
N ASP A 226 9.12 14.84 36.77
CA ASP A 226 8.01 15.77 37.00
C ASP A 226 6.67 15.33 36.41
N GLN A 227 6.69 14.30 35.53
CA GLN A 227 5.54 13.76 34.85
C GLN A 227 5.07 12.41 35.43
N ILE A 228 5.14 12.23 36.73
CA ILE A 228 4.81 10.99 37.43
C ILE A 228 3.37 10.57 37.05
N THR A 229 3.28 9.50 36.28
CA THR A 229 2.14 8.61 35.97
C THR A 229 0.85 9.20 35.37
N GLY A 230 0.42 10.39 35.70
CA GLY A 230 -0.82 10.98 35.15
C GLY A 230 -0.61 11.70 33.81
N VAL A 231 0.44 12.50 33.72
CA VAL A 231 0.70 13.39 32.58
C VAL A 231 1.28 12.64 31.38
N VAL A 232 2.10 11.61 31.60
CA VAL A 232 2.65 10.77 30.50
C VAL A 232 1.53 10.03 29.77
N ARG A 233 0.56 9.52 30.50
CA ARG A 233 -0.63 8.90 29.93
C ARG A 233 -1.49 9.93 29.19
N ALA A 234 -1.55 11.16 29.71
CA ALA A 234 -2.26 12.24 29.04
C ALA A 234 -1.57 12.66 27.73
N SER A 235 -0.20 12.77 27.71
CA SER A 235 0.53 13.15 26.49
C SER A 235 0.39 12.12 25.37
N SER A 236 0.45 10.82 25.68
CA SER A 236 0.23 9.77 24.66
C SER A 236 -1.20 9.76 24.13
N LEU A 237 -2.21 10.00 24.99
CA LEU A 237 -3.60 10.10 24.56
C LEU A 237 -3.85 11.34 23.70
N VAL A 238 -3.25 12.48 24.03
CA VAL A 238 -3.32 13.71 23.22
C VAL A 238 -2.70 13.46 21.85
N TYR A 239 -1.51 12.84 21.80
CA TYR A 239 -0.87 12.46 20.54
C TYR A 239 -1.76 11.55 19.68
N ILE A 240 -2.29 10.48 20.27
CA ILE A 240 -3.17 9.52 19.57
C ILE A 240 -4.43 10.25 19.04
N GLY A 241 -5.06 11.08 19.86
CA GLY A 241 -6.23 11.85 19.49
C GLY A 241 -5.96 12.78 18.31
N VAL A 242 -4.86 13.55 18.35
CA VAL A 242 -4.45 14.44 17.25
C VAL A 242 -4.16 13.67 15.98
N ARG A 243 -3.46 12.53 16.06
CA ARG A 243 -3.14 11.70 14.89
C ARG A 243 -4.38 11.08 14.27
N LEU A 244 -5.30 10.56 15.05
CA LEU A 244 -6.55 10.00 14.55
C LEU A 244 -7.46 11.08 13.96
N THR A 245 -7.54 12.25 14.58
CA THR A 245 -8.28 13.40 14.02
C THR A 245 -7.67 13.84 12.69
N PHE A 246 -6.36 13.94 12.61
CA PHE A 246 -5.65 14.24 11.36
C PHE A 246 -5.94 13.20 10.27
N ALA A 247 -5.91 11.90 10.61
CA ALA A 247 -6.27 10.84 9.68
C ALA A 247 -7.72 10.96 9.20
N ALA A 248 -8.67 11.22 10.11
CA ALA A 248 -10.08 11.40 9.78
C ALA A 248 -10.30 12.59 8.83
N LEU A 249 -9.62 13.72 9.07
CA LEU A 249 -9.69 14.90 8.20
C LEU A 249 -9.12 14.59 6.80
N ILE A 250 -8.01 13.87 6.71
CA ILE A 250 -7.42 13.45 5.43
C ILE A 250 -8.37 12.51 4.68
N VAL A 251 -8.97 11.54 5.36
CA VAL A 251 -9.94 10.62 4.76
C VAL A 251 -11.17 11.39 4.29
N ALA A 252 -11.72 12.30 5.09
CA ALA A 252 -12.85 13.14 4.71
C ALA A 252 -12.53 14.02 3.49
N PHE A 253 -11.33 14.62 3.45
CA PHE A 253 -10.88 15.39 2.30
C PHE A 253 -10.68 14.52 1.05
N GLY A 254 -10.10 13.32 1.21
CA GLY A 254 -9.93 12.35 0.14
C GLY A 254 -11.26 11.89 -0.45
N THR A 255 -12.26 11.61 0.39
CA THR A 255 -13.62 11.24 -0.06
C THR A 255 -14.30 12.37 -0.82
N TRP A 256 -14.20 13.61 -0.31
CA TRP A 256 -14.77 14.76 -0.98
C TRP A 256 -14.13 15.01 -2.36
N LYS A 257 -12.82 14.82 -2.49
CA LYS A 257 -12.08 15.06 -3.74
C LYS A 257 -12.02 13.85 -4.67
N LEU A 258 -12.47 12.67 -4.24
CA LEU A 258 -12.31 11.41 -4.96
C LEU A 258 -12.79 11.51 -6.41
N ARG A 259 -14.02 11.95 -6.62
CA ARG A 259 -14.63 12.07 -7.95
C ARG A 259 -14.10 13.23 -8.77
N THR A 260 -13.59 14.30 -8.11
CA THR A 260 -12.98 15.44 -8.80
C THR A 260 -11.61 15.05 -9.40
N TRP A 261 -10.83 14.27 -8.67
CA TRP A 261 -9.50 13.83 -9.12
C TRP A 261 -9.51 12.59 -10.02
N ASN A 262 -10.57 11.80 -9.91
CA ASN A 262 -10.76 10.61 -10.70
C ASN A 262 -12.14 10.68 -11.35
N PRO A 263 -12.35 11.58 -12.33
CA PRO A 263 -13.57 11.59 -13.10
C PRO A 263 -13.66 10.23 -13.78
N GLY A 264 -14.66 9.43 -13.43
CA GLY A 264 -14.96 8.20 -14.13
C GLY A 264 -15.07 8.57 -15.61
N ARG A 265 -14.17 8.09 -16.45
CA ARG A 265 -14.20 8.36 -17.87
C ARG A 265 -15.48 7.77 -18.44
N SER A 266 -16.54 8.55 -18.38
CA SER A 266 -17.73 8.43 -19.21
C SER A 266 -17.49 9.09 -20.58
N GLU A 267 -16.25 9.44 -20.92
CA GLU A 267 -15.92 9.84 -22.27
C GLU A 267 -15.75 8.59 -23.12
N PRO A 268 -16.64 8.39 -24.13
CA PRO A 268 -16.41 7.41 -25.14
C PRO A 268 -15.16 7.81 -25.93
N ARG A 269 -14.10 7.08 -25.82
CA ARG A 269 -13.24 6.63 -26.89
C ARG A 269 -13.02 7.58 -28.08
N GLU A 270 -12.66 8.86 -27.85
CA GLU A 270 -12.17 9.67 -28.95
C GLU A 270 -10.85 9.12 -29.53
N GLN A 271 -10.02 8.45 -28.72
CA GLN A 271 -8.81 7.78 -29.24
C GLN A 271 -9.07 6.47 -30.01
N GLY A 272 -10.24 5.85 -29.85
CA GLY A 272 -10.66 4.73 -30.68
C GLY A 272 -11.15 5.19 -32.04
N ASP A 273 -11.88 6.29 -32.03
CA ASP A 273 -12.42 6.89 -33.26
C ASP A 273 -11.31 7.56 -34.09
N GLU A 274 -10.31 8.19 -33.47
CA GLU A 274 -9.13 8.71 -34.19
C GLU A 274 -8.29 7.56 -34.79
N ALA A 275 -8.11 6.45 -34.09
CA ALA A 275 -7.41 5.29 -34.62
C ALA A 275 -8.20 4.54 -35.68
N GLU A 276 -9.54 4.42 -35.56
CA GLU A 276 -10.41 3.84 -36.61
C GLU A 276 -10.45 4.76 -37.84
N VAL A 277 -10.55 6.09 -37.67
CA VAL A 277 -10.48 7.06 -38.75
C VAL A 277 -9.10 7.05 -39.44
N GLU A 278 -8.02 6.93 -38.66
CA GLU A 278 -6.66 6.86 -39.22
C GLU A 278 -6.42 5.55 -39.99
N VAL A 279 -6.96 4.43 -39.51
CA VAL A 279 -6.94 3.13 -40.24
C VAL A 279 -7.78 3.21 -41.50
N GLU A 280 -8.99 3.77 -41.45
CA GLU A 280 -9.88 3.92 -42.62
C GLU A 280 -9.27 4.87 -43.67
N VAL A 281 -8.63 5.96 -43.24
CA VAL A 281 -7.89 6.88 -44.14
C VAL A 281 -6.67 6.21 -44.78
N VAL A 282 -5.97 5.35 -44.04
CA VAL A 282 -4.83 4.59 -44.57
C VAL A 282 -5.31 3.52 -45.57
N GLU A 283 -6.35 2.78 -45.24
CA GLU A 283 -6.94 1.79 -46.17
C GLU A 283 -7.47 2.44 -47.44
N THR A 284 -8.19 3.56 -47.32
CA THR A 284 -8.68 4.32 -48.49
C THR A 284 -7.54 4.84 -49.37
N LYS A 285 -6.45 5.35 -48.75
CA LYS A 285 -5.25 5.77 -49.52
C LYS A 285 -4.55 4.61 -50.22
N VAL A 286 -4.50 3.43 -49.59
CA VAL A 286 -3.90 2.24 -50.19
C VAL A 286 -4.74 1.76 -51.37
N GLU A 287 -6.06 1.82 -51.26
CA GLU A 287 -6.99 1.38 -52.32
C GLU A 287 -6.98 2.36 -53.49
N VAL A 288 -6.93 3.66 -53.25
CA VAL A 288 -6.76 4.69 -54.29
C VAL A 288 -5.40 4.55 -55.00
N ARG A 289 -4.32 4.27 -54.26
CA ARG A 289 -2.99 4.06 -54.84
C ARG A 289 -2.97 2.77 -55.70
N ARG A 290 -3.64 1.69 -55.26
CA ARG A 290 -3.75 0.45 -56.01
C ARG A 290 -4.56 0.62 -57.29
N SER A 291 -5.65 1.39 -57.25
CA SER A 291 -6.48 1.69 -58.44
C SER A 291 -5.72 2.56 -59.44
N GLN A 292 -4.88 3.50 -59.00
CA GLN A 292 -4.03 4.29 -59.87
C GLN A 292 -2.91 3.45 -60.52
N GLU A 293 -2.32 2.52 -59.77
CA GLU A 293 -1.29 1.63 -60.28
C GLU A 293 -1.86 0.65 -61.33
N TYR A 294 -3.13 0.17 -61.17
CA TYR A 294 -3.80 -0.61 -62.18
C TYR A 294 -4.21 0.18 -63.44
N ALA A 295 -4.42 1.49 -63.31
CA ALA A 295 -4.76 2.37 -64.42
C ALA A 295 -3.54 2.77 -65.25
N GLU A 296 -2.33 2.73 -64.69
CA GLU A 296 -1.06 3.03 -65.38
C GLU A 296 -0.41 1.79 -66.04
N LEU A 297 -0.95 0.59 -65.87
CA LEU A 297 -0.41 -0.59 -66.55
C LEU A 297 -0.71 -0.50 -68.07
N PRO A 298 0.31 -0.57 -68.91
CA PRO A 298 0.11 -0.50 -70.38
C PRO A 298 -0.76 -1.65 -70.84
N VAL A 299 -1.75 -1.33 -71.68
CA VAL A 299 -2.82 -2.22 -72.21
C VAL A 299 -2.31 -3.50 -72.92
N ALA A 300 -1.00 -3.71 -73.01
CA ALA A 300 -0.37 -4.88 -73.60
C ALA A 300 -0.45 -6.15 -72.79
N VAL A 301 -0.84 -6.10 -71.50
CA VAL A 301 -0.93 -7.31 -70.66
C VAL A 301 -2.36 -7.82 -70.54
N GLY A 302 -3.39 -7.10 -70.99
CA GLY A 302 -4.80 -7.46 -70.92
C GLY A 302 -5.26 -8.53 -71.88
N ALA A 303 -4.46 -8.91 -72.89
CA ALA A 303 -4.87 -9.93 -73.91
C ALA A 303 -4.49 -11.35 -73.50
N ALA A 304 -3.70 -11.58 -72.48
CA ALA A 304 -3.30 -12.95 -72.11
C ALA A 304 -4.12 -13.56 -70.93
N ALA A 305 -4.96 -12.75 -70.30
CA ALA A 305 -5.71 -13.19 -69.08
C ALA A 305 -7.14 -13.67 -69.40
N THR A 306 -7.63 -13.50 -70.66
CA THR A 306 -9.00 -13.86 -71.05
C THR A 306 -9.12 -15.27 -71.66
N ALA A 307 -8.04 -16.01 -71.76
CA ALA A 307 -8.07 -17.35 -72.44
C ALA A 307 -8.10 -18.55 -71.47
N THR A 308 -8.17 -18.39 -70.19
CA THR A 308 -8.07 -19.53 -69.23
C THR A 308 -9.21 -19.62 -68.20
N ALA A 309 -10.32 -18.95 -68.44
CA ALA A 309 -11.49 -19.01 -67.58
C ALA A 309 -12.69 -19.68 -68.24
N THR A 310 -12.49 -20.89 -68.79
CA THR A 310 -13.61 -21.74 -69.17
C THR A 310 -13.29 -23.18 -68.81
N MET A 311 -14.19 -23.76 -68.07
CA MET A 311 -14.28 -25.16 -67.64
C MET A 311 -13.56 -25.61 -66.40
N ALA A 312 -14.32 -25.72 -65.30
CA ALA A 312 -14.80 -27.00 -64.79
C ALA A 312 -15.68 -26.86 -63.54
N PRO A 313 -16.68 -27.72 -63.36
CA PRO A 313 -17.74 -27.53 -62.38
C PRO A 313 -17.50 -28.27 -61.08
N VAL A 314 -18.08 -27.65 -60.07
CA VAL A 314 -18.64 -28.20 -58.79
C VAL A 314 -18.52 -29.72 -58.61
N ALA A 315 -17.89 -30.12 -57.51
CA ALA A 315 -18.25 -31.36 -56.84
C ALA A 315 -18.34 -31.07 -55.32
N ARG A 316 -19.57 -31.10 -54.82
CA ARG A 316 -19.93 -31.32 -53.44
C ARG A 316 -19.44 -32.70 -53.02
N GLY A 317 -18.79 -32.80 -51.87
CA GLY A 317 -18.52 -34.09 -51.27
C GLY A 317 -18.16 -33.84 -49.77
N GLY A 318 -19.17 -33.95 -48.95
CA GLY A 318 -18.99 -34.05 -47.49
C GLY A 318 -18.37 -35.40 -47.14
N GLN A 319 -17.57 -35.40 -46.14
CA GLN A 319 -17.36 -36.61 -45.33
C GLN A 319 -17.01 -36.24 -43.86
N PRO A 320 -17.45 -37.13 -42.94
CA PRO A 320 -17.50 -36.82 -41.51
C PRO A 320 -16.26 -37.28 -40.81
N MET A 321 -16.10 -36.73 -39.59
CA MET A 321 -15.10 -37.13 -38.59
C MET A 321 -15.18 -38.62 -38.23
N PRO A 322 -14.08 -39.29 -37.95
CA PRO A 322 -14.10 -40.51 -37.17
C PRO A 322 -13.86 -40.22 -35.69
N ARG A 323 -14.79 -40.70 -34.87
CA ARG A 323 -14.59 -41.06 -33.48
C ARG A 323 -13.71 -42.31 -33.40
N SER A 324 -12.76 -42.31 -32.50
CA SER A 324 -12.25 -43.53 -31.84
C SER A 324 -11.73 -43.06 -30.49
N GLY A 325 -12.13 -43.54 -29.36
CA GLY A 325 -12.60 -44.89 -28.98
C GLY A 325 -11.47 -45.73 -28.42
N HIS A 326 -11.44 -45.77 -27.10
CA HIS A 326 -10.99 -46.88 -26.25
C HIS A 326 -9.53 -47.34 -26.22
N GLY A 327 -9.12 -47.61 -25.00
CA GLY A 327 -8.24 -48.68 -24.53
C GLY A 327 -7.38 -48.17 -23.37
N HIS A 328 -7.73 -48.37 -22.15
CA HIS A 328 -7.52 -49.50 -21.25
C HIS A 328 -6.05 -49.89 -21.00
N ASP A 329 -5.79 -50.03 -19.70
CA ASP A 329 -4.77 -50.78 -18.97
C ASP A 329 -3.41 -50.11 -18.82
N GLY A 330 -2.92 -49.91 -17.61
CA GLY A 330 -2.71 -50.78 -16.50
C GLY A 330 -1.29 -50.59 -15.95
N SER A 331 -1.22 -50.48 -14.73
CA SER A 331 -0.09 -50.57 -13.79
C SER A 331 0.19 -49.29 -12.99
#